data_311df4d1753d6433a51749be54c1635b
#
_entry.id   311df4d1753d6433a51749be54c1635b
#
_cell.length_a   1.000
_cell.length_b   1.000
_cell.length_c   1.000
_cell.angle_alpha   90.00
_cell.angle_beta   90.00
_cell.angle_gamma   90.00
#
_symmetry.space_group_name_H-M   'P 1'
#
loop_
_entity.id
_entity.type
_entity.pdbx_description
1 polymer ?
#
loop_
_entity_poly.entity_id
_entity_poly.type
_entity_poly.pdbx_seq_one_letter_code
_entity_poly.pdbx_strand_id
1 'polypeptide(L)'
;MSIQFCDPIACVAAGCTATVCTGKGVPSNHTLYTRSAEVIPGGVNSSIRAFKAVGGEPYIVARGEGAHVIDVEGKRYIDLVQSYGAVILGHAHPSITAALQAAAVDGTSFGAPTPREMKLAEAIRERVPSCERVRLMNSGTEATSTAVRLARGATGRKRIITFAGNFHGATDALLAAGGSGRLQHL
;
A
#
# COMPACT_ATOMS: atom_id res chain seq x y z
N MET A 1 3.98 6.02 33.89
CA MET A 1 4.09 4.56 33.72
C MET A 1 4.52 4.35 32.29
N SER A 2 5.83 4.10 32.05
CA SER A 2 6.40 3.99 30.69
C SER A 2 5.98 2.66 30.07
N ILE A 3 5.19 2.73 29.00
CA ILE A 3 4.85 1.55 28.20
C ILE A 3 6.10 1.24 27.37
N GLN A 4 6.85 0.21 27.75
CA GLN A 4 7.91 -0.34 26.91
C GLN A 4 7.27 -1.10 25.76
N PHE A 5 7.30 -0.49 24.57
CA PHE A 5 7.09 -1.24 23.35
C PHE A 5 8.25 -2.23 23.17
N CYS A 6 7.93 -3.47 22.85
CA CYS A 6 8.92 -4.36 22.27
C CYS A 6 9.33 -3.71 20.94
N ASP A 7 10.54 -3.17 20.85
CA ASP A 7 11.09 -2.62 19.63
C ASP A 7 11.12 -3.76 18.60
N PRO A 8 10.41 -3.66 17.48
CA PRO A 8 10.42 -4.71 16.46
C PRO A 8 11.83 -4.98 15.94
N ILE A 9 12.73 -4.01 15.99
CA ILE A 9 14.15 -4.17 15.61
C ILE A 9 14.89 -4.98 16.68
N ALA A 10 14.64 -4.73 17.96
CA ALA A 10 15.22 -5.51 19.05
C ALA A 10 14.69 -6.95 19.08
N CYS A 11 13.43 -7.16 18.70
CA CYS A 11 12.83 -8.49 18.63
C CYS A 11 13.45 -9.35 17.50
N VAL A 12 13.75 -8.76 16.35
CA VAL A 12 14.46 -9.44 15.24
C VAL A 12 15.90 -9.78 15.62
N ALA A 13 16.61 -8.88 16.32
CA ALA A 13 17.98 -9.11 16.80
C ALA A 13 18.09 -10.21 17.86
N ALA A 14 17.00 -10.46 18.61
CA ALA A 14 16.92 -11.49 19.64
C ALA A 14 16.44 -12.87 19.13
N GLY A 15 16.29 -13.06 17.81
CA GLY A 15 15.83 -14.32 17.21
C GLY A 15 14.38 -14.67 17.55
N CYS A 16 13.59 -13.71 17.98
CA CYS A 16 12.16 -13.87 18.20
C CYS A 16 11.48 -14.09 16.85
N THR A 17 11.08 -15.32 16.57
CA THR A 17 10.11 -15.58 15.51
C THR A 17 8.87 -14.78 15.84
N ALA A 18 8.45 -13.93 14.91
CA ALA A 18 7.39 -12.91 15.06
C ALA A 18 6.07 -13.46 15.61
N THR A 19 6.06 -13.84 16.88
CA THR A 19 4.87 -14.09 17.64
C THR A 19 4.49 -12.72 18.21
N VAL A 20 3.38 -12.17 17.73
CA VAL A 20 2.75 -11.02 18.38
C VAL A 20 2.75 -11.33 19.87
N CYS A 21 3.38 -10.48 20.67
CA CYS A 21 3.36 -10.63 22.13
C CYS A 21 1.90 -10.50 22.59
N THR A 22 1.17 -11.58 22.61
CA THR A 22 -0.20 -11.68 23.16
C THR A 22 -0.14 -11.75 24.69
N GLY A 23 0.62 -10.83 25.30
CA GLY A 23 0.78 -10.69 26.74
C GLY A 23 0.05 -9.46 27.28
N LYS A 24 -0.22 -9.41 28.56
CA LYS A 24 -0.75 -8.25 29.28
C LYS A 24 0.11 -7.01 28.94
N GLY A 25 -0.41 -6.10 28.09
CA GLY A 25 0.29 -4.88 27.69
C GLY A 25 0.22 -4.52 26.21
N VAL A 26 -0.39 -5.35 25.33
CA VAL A 26 -0.63 -4.97 23.94
C VAL A 26 -1.72 -3.89 23.91
N PRO A 27 -1.45 -2.69 23.34
CA PRO A 27 -2.46 -1.65 23.24
C PRO A 27 -3.65 -2.12 22.38
N SER A 28 -4.88 -1.75 22.79
CA SER A 28 -6.08 -2.04 22.00
C SER A 28 -6.09 -1.28 20.68
N ASN A 29 -6.95 -1.71 19.75
CA ASN A 29 -7.24 -1.00 18.50
C ASN A 29 -7.60 0.47 18.79
N HIS A 30 -8.49 0.71 19.77
CA HIS A 30 -8.88 2.06 20.21
C HIS A 30 -7.69 2.89 20.69
N THR A 31 -6.85 2.34 21.57
CA THR A 31 -5.67 3.03 22.10
C THR A 31 -4.70 3.43 20.98
N LEU A 32 -4.44 2.53 20.05
CA LEU A 32 -3.54 2.80 18.92
C LEU A 32 -4.14 3.80 17.94
N TYR A 33 -5.44 3.70 17.64
CA TYR A 33 -6.11 4.65 16.77
C TYR A 33 -6.12 6.06 17.36
N THR A 34 -6.45 6.21 18.64
CA THR A 34 -6.40 7.49 19.36
C THR A 34 -5.01 8.13 19.27
N ARG A 35 -3.96 7.36 19.56
CA ARG A 35 -2.58 7.85 19.44
C ARG A 35 -2.19 8.18 18.00
N SER A 36 -2.67 7.41 17.03
CA SER A 36 -2.46 7.73 15.62
C SER A 36 -3.11 9.06 15.24
N ALA A 37 -4.28 9.37 15.78
CA ALA A 37 -4.98 10.63 15.53
C ALA A 37 -4.25 11.87 16.08
N GLU A 38 -3.38 11.71 17.09
CA GLU A 38 -2.54 12.78 17.61
C GLU A 38 -1.42 13.19 16.64
N VAL A 39 -0.95 12.27 15.79
CA VAL A 39 0.23 12.47 14.93
C VAL A 39 -0.07 12.33 13.43
N ILE A 40 -1.21 11.75 13.07
CA ILE A 40 -1.65 11.55 11.68
C ILE A 40 -3.04 12.18 11.53
N PRO A 41 -3.26 13.08 10.58
CA PRO A 41 -4.58 13.68 10.33
C PRO A 41 -5.66 12.61 10.15
N GLY A 42 -6.65 12.58 11.06
CA GLY A 42 -7.72 11.59 11.08
C GLY A 42 -7.28 10.17 11.47
N GLY A 43 -6.07 10.00 12.03
CA GLY A 43 -5.54 8.72 12.53
C GLY A 43 -5.11 7.73 11.44
N VAL A 44 -5.18 8.11 10.16
CA VAL A 44 -4.91 7.21 9.02
C VAL A 44 -4.26 7.96 7.86
N ASN A 45 -3.39 7.26 7.11
CA ASN A 45 -2.74 7.81 5.92
C ASN A 45 -3.62 7.72 4.63
N SER A 46 -4.83 7.20 4.75
CA SER A 46 -5.83 7.20 3.68
C SER A 46 -7.22 7.42 4.28
N SER A 47 -7.95 8.41 3.80
CA SER A 47 -9.26 8.81 4.33
C SER A 47 -10.29 7.68 4.36
N ILE A 48 -10.21 6.73 3.44
CA ILE A 48 -11.09 5.55 3.39
C ILE A 48 -10.91 4.67 4.62
N ARG A 49 -9.69 4.59 5.16
CA ARG A 49 -9.37 3.74 6.33
C ARG A 49 -9.90 4.28 7.64
N ALA A 50 -10.39 5.53 7.68
CA ALA A 50 -10.93 6.15 8.89
C ALA A 50 -12.35 5.69 9.26
N PHE A 51 -12.97 4.81 8.47
CA PHE A 51 -14.33 4.27 8.66
C PHE A 51 -15.45 5.33 8.74
N LYS A 52 -15.18 6.60 8.42
CA LYS A 52 -16.16 7.69 8.52
C LYS A 52 -17.44 7.46 7.70
N ALA A 53 -17.33 6.71 6.60
CA ALA A 53 -18.48 6.43 5.74
C ALA A 53 -19.31 5.23 6.21
N VAL A 54 -18.74 4.33 7.01
CA VAL A 54 -19.38 3.08 7.45
C VAL A 54 -19.63 3.04 8.95
N GLY A 55 -19.09 4.00 9.70
CA GLY A 55 -19.18 4.06 11.16
C GLY A 55 -18.23 3.10 11.88
N GLY A 56 -18.11 3.28 13.20
CA GLY A 56 -17.20 2.52 14.03
C GLY A 56 -15.76 3.07 13.99
N GLU A 57 -14.85 2.34 14.62
CA GLU A 57 -13.41 2.64 14.64
C GLU A 57 -12.62 1.65 13.79
N PRO A 58 -11.54 2.11 13.14
CA PRO A 58 -10.66 1.23 12.40
C PRO A 58 -9.96 0.24 13.32
N TYR A 59 -9.83 -1.00 12.89
CA TYR A 59 -8.92 -1.96 13.51
C TYR A 59 -7.50 -1.74 12.99
N ILE A 60 -6.53 -2.00 13.85
CA ILE A 60 -5.10 -1.84 13.53
C ILE A 60 -4.53 -3.23 13.22
N VAL A 61 -4.10 -3.44 11.99
CA VAL A 61 -3.54 -4.70 11.53
C VAL A 61 -2.15 -4.89 12.11
N ALA A 62 -1.93 -6.02 12.78
CA ALA A 62 -0.63 -6.44 13.27
C ALA A 62 0.11 -7.31 12.25
N ARG A 63 -0.60 -8.22 11.55
CA ARG A 63 -0.02 -9.11 10.53
C ARG A 63 -1.07 -9.60 9.55
N GLY A 64 -0.61 -10.11 8.42
CA GLY A 64 -1.44 -10.82 7.44
C GLY A 64 -0.91 -12.22 7.18
N GLU A 65 -1.80 -13.17 6.85
CA GLU A 65 -1.47 -14.55 6.56
C GLU A 65 -2.48 -15.14 5.56
N GLY A 66 -2.02 -15.48 4.38
CA GLY A 66 -2.90 -15.97 3.31
C GLY A 66 -4.06 -15.01 3.03
N ALA A 67 -5.29 -15.47 3.13
CA ALA A 67 -6.50 -14.67 2.90
C ALA A 67 -6.95 -13.85 4.12
N HIS A 68 -6.14 -13.73 5.16
CA HIS A 68 -6.56 -13.12 6.42
C HIS A 68 -5.64 -12.01 6.88
N VAL A 69 -6.23 -11.02 7.55
CA VAL A 69 -5.51 -10.07 8.39
C VAL A 69 -5.85 -10.32 9.85
N ILE A 70 -4.88 -10.09 10.73
CA ILE A 70 -5.01 -10.24 12.17
C ILE A 70 -4.70 -8.90 12.79
N ASP A 71 -5.61 -8.39 13.63
CA ASP A 71 -5.42 -7.13 14.32
C ASP A 71 -4.50 -7.27 15.55
N VAL A 72 -4.20 -6.14 16.19
CA VAL A 72 -3.34 -6.09 17.38
C VAL A 72 -3.93 -6.79 18.60
N GLU A 73 -5.24 -7.01 18.64
CA GLU A 73 -5.94 -7.75 19.68
C GLU A 73 -6.01 -9.25 19.39
N GLY A 74 -5.46 -9.69 18.23
CA GLY A 74 -5.43 -11.08 17.79
C GLY A 74 -6.68 -11.54 17.06
N LYS A 75 -7.63 -10.67 16.80
CA LYS A 75 -8.85 -11.01 16.06
C LYS A 75 -8.53 -11.16 14.58
N ARG A 76 -9.04 -12.24 13.99
CA ARG A 76 -8.81 -12.63 12.60
C ARG A 76 -9.99 -12.22 11.72
N TYR A 77 -9.69 -11.63 10.56
CA TYR A 77 -10.66 -11.23 9.55
C TYR A 77 -10.29 -11.79 8.19
N ILE A 78 -11.29 -12.17 7.40
CA ILE A 78 -11.07 -12.46 5.97
C ILE A 78 -10.84 -11.14 5.26
N ASP A 79 -9.73 -11.01 4.55
CA ASP A 79 -9.40 -9.80 3.80
C ASP A 79 -9.99 -9.83 2.39
N LEU A 80 -11.17 -9.24 2.25
CA LEU A 80 -11.83 -9.06 0.96
C LEU A 80 -11.34 -7.82 0.19
N VAL A 81 -10.49 -7.00 0.80
CA VAL A 81 -9.95 -5.78 0.18
C VAL A 81 -8.66 -6.08 -0.60
N GLN A 82 -7.83 -6.99 -0.09
CA GLN A 82 -6.57 -7.43 -0.70
C GLN A 82 -5.67 -6.28 -1.15
N SER A 83 -5.57 -5.24 -0.32
CA SER A 83 -4.82 -4.01 -0.63
C SER A 83 -5.17 -3.43 -2.02
N TYR A 84 -6.48 -3.42 -2.34
CA TYR A 84 -7.03 -2.97 -3.64
C TYR A 84 -6.49 -3.75 -4.84
N GLY A 85 -6.27 -5.05 -4.68
CA GLY A 85 -5.82 -5.98 -5.71
C GLY A 85 -4.31 -6.21 -5.78
N ALA A 86 -3.52 -5.58 -4.91
CA ALA A 86 -2.07 -5.78 -4.89
C ALA A 86 -1.63 -7.14 -4.30
N VAL A 87 -2.45 -7.74 -3.42
CA VAL A 87 -2.11 -8.95 -2.65
C VAL A 87 -2.83 -10.18 -3.22
N ILE A 88 -2.67 -10.45 -4.53
CA ILE A 88 -3.38 -11.55 -5.21
C ILE A 88 -2.94 -12.95 -4.78
N LEU A 89 -1.73 -13.12 -4.26
CA LEU A 89 -1.23 -14.40 -3.73
C LEU A 89 -1.52 -14.61 -2.25
N GLY A 90 -2.21 -13.65 -1.63
CA GLY A 90 -2.42 -13.61 -0.19
C GLY A 90 -1.26 -12.95 0.57
N HIS A 91 -1.50 -12.66 1.84
CA HIS A 91 -0.54 -12.04 2.73
C HIS A 91 0.60 -12.97 3.09
N ALA A 92 1.81 -12.42 3.20
CA ALA A 92 3.02 -13.13 3.61
C ALA A 92 3.26 -14.45 2.85
N HIS A 93 2.98 -14.45 1.53
CA HIS A 93 3.21 -15.64 0.71
C HIS A 93 4.67 -16.09 0.80
N PRO A 94 4.97 -17.37 1.11
CA PRO A 94 6.33 -17.82 1.42
C PRO A 94 7.37 -17.48 0.34
N SER A 95 7.03 -17.69 -0.94
CA SER A 95 7.95 -17.37 -2.05
C SER A 95 8.25 -15.88 -2.15
N ILE A 96 7.24 -15.02 -1.92
CA ILE A 96 7.42 -13.56 -1.96
C ILE A 96 8.28 -13.11 -0.78
N THR A 97 7.97 -13.61 0.42
CA THR A 97 8.76 -13.30 1.62
C THR A 97 10.22 -13.70 1.46
N ALA A 98 10.49 -14.92 0.97
CA ALA A 98 11.86 -15.38 0.72
C ALA A 98 12.58 -14.51 -0.34
N ALA A 99 11.90 -14.15 -1.43
CA ALA A 99 12.47 -13.28 -2.46
C ALA A 99 12.79 -11.87 -1.94
N LEU A 100 11.92 -11.31 -1.08
CA LEU A 100 12.15 -10.01 -0.44
C LEU A 100 13.33 -10.06 0.53
N GLN A 101 13.42 -11.10 1.36
CA GLN A 101 14.52 -11.31 2.28
C GLN A 101 15.86 -11.42 1.53
N ALA A 102 15.91 -12.21 0.47
CA ALA A 102 17.11 -12.35 -0.37
C ALA A 102 17.48 -11.01 -1.04
N ALA A 103 16.50 -10.25 -1.52
CA ALA A 103 16.76 -8.97 -2.14
C ALA A 103 17.23 -7.90 -1.14
N ALA A 104 16.75 -7.93 0.09
CA ALA A 104 17.09 -6.96 1.13
C ALA A 104 18.58 -7.03 1.52
N VAL A 105 19.19 -8.19 1.44
CA VAL A 105 20.64 -8.40 1.72
C VAL A 105 21.52 -7.60 0.77
N ASP A 106 21.10 -7.48 -0.51
CA ASP A 106 21.84 -6.73 -1.53
C ASP A 106 21.57 -5.22 -1.49
N GLY A 107 20.59 -4.79 -0.70
CA GLY A 107 20.08 -3.41 -0.65
C GLY A 107 18.78 -3.22 -1.42
N THR A 108 18.04 -2.20 -1.01
CA THR A 108 16.65 -1.95 -1.49
C THR A 108 16.50 -0.66 -2.29
N SER A 109 17.52 0.21 -2.32
CA SER A 109 17.46 1.49 -3.04
C SER A 109 18.85 1.87 -3.54
N PHE A 110 18.92 2.15 -4.85
CA PHE A 110 20.16 2.55 -5.52
C PHE A 110 19.90 3.77 -6.40
N GLY A 111 20.85 4.67 -6.46
CA GLY A 111 20.84 5.79 -7.42
C GLY A 111 21.24 5.38 -8.85
N ALA A 112 21.12 4.10 -9.22
CA ALA A 112 21.54 3.53 -10.48
C ALA A 112 20.57 2.43 -10.95
N PRO A 113 20.55 2.11 -12.27
CA PRO A 113 19.77 0.99 -12.80
C PRO A 113 20.17 -0.36 -12.21
N THR A 114 19.22 -1.27 -12.08
CA THR A 114 19.45 -2.61 -11.54
C THR A 114 18.99 -3.71 -12.50
N PRO A 115 19.60 -4.92 -12.46
CA PRO A 115 19.10 -6.03 -13.26
C PRO A 115 17.67 -6.44 -12.96
N ARG A 116 17.17 -6.16 -11.73
CA ARG A 116 15.79 -6.49 -11.33
C ARG A 116 14.76 -5.66 -12.07
N GLU A 117 15.04 -4.38 -12.35
CA GLU A 117 14.18 -3.52 -13.16
C GLU A 117 14.03 -4.04 -14.58
N MET A 118 15.13 -4.42 -15.21
CA MET A 118 15.16 -4.99 -16.56
C MET A 118 14.34 -6.28 -16.62
N LYS A 119 14.58 -7.23 -15.70
CA LYS A 119 13.82 -8.49 -15.63
C LYS A 119 12.31 -8.28 -15.43
N LEU A 120 11.91 -7.32 -14.62
CA LEU A 120 10.51 -6.97 -14.45
C LEU A 120 9.91 -6.40 -15.74
N ALA A 121 10.62 -5.51 -16.41
CA ALA A 121 10.19 -4.95 -17.70
C ALA A 121 10.03 -6.02 -18.78
N GLU A 122 10.96 -6.97 -18.86
CA GLU A 122 10.90 -8.12 -19.77
C GLU A 122 9.67 -8.99 -19.46
N ALA A 123 9.44 -9.33 -18.21
CA ALA A 123 8.30 -10.14 -17.77
C ALA A 123 6.93 -9.46 -18.06
N ILE A 124 6.86 -8.13 -18.00
CA ILE A 124 5.66 -7.37 -18.40
C ILE A 124 5.46 -7.45 -19.91
N ARG A 125 6.50 -7.23 -20.70
CA ARG A 125 6.43 -7.29 -22.16
C ARG A 125 5.99 -8.66 -22.69
N GLU A 126 6.48 -9.74 -22.07
CA GLU A 126 6.05 -11.10 -22.42
C GLU A 126 4.55 -11.34 -22.22
N ARG A 127 3.94 -10.70 -21.19
CA ARG A 127 2.55 -10.90 -20.82
C ARG A 127 1.59 -9.91 -21.43
N VAL A 128 2.08 -8.76 -21.87
CA VAL A 128 1.30 -7.67 -22.45
C VAL A 128 1.86 -7.35 -23.85
N PRO A 129 1.41 -8.05 -24.89
CA PRO A 129 1.99 -7.94 -26.25
C PRO A 129 1.98 -6.52 -26.85
N SER A 130 1.05 -5.67 -26.44
CA SER A 130 1.00 -4.25 -26.86
C SER A 130 2.01 -3.36 -26.15
N CYS A 131 2.72 -3.87 -25.14
CA CYS A 131 3.66 -3.11 -24.34
C CYS A 131 5.08 -3.28 -24.90
N GLU A 132 5.51 -2.40 -25.80
CA GLU A 132 6.86 -2.45 -26.38
C GLU A 132 7.95 -2.00 -25.41
N ARG A 133 7.65 -1.02 -24.56
CA ARG A 133 8.58 -0.44 -23.58
C ARG A 133 7.86 -0.17 -22.26
N VAL A 134 8.58 -0.38 -21.16
CA VAL A 134 8.06 -0.20 -19.79
C VAL A 134 8.85 0.90 -19.10
N ARG A 135 8.14 1.78 -18.40
CA ARG A 135 8.72 2.69 -17.43
C ARG A 135 8.04 2.47 -16.09
N LEU A 136 8.83 2.08 -15.10
CA LEU A 136 8.37 1.91 -13.72
C LEU A 136 8.24 3.25 -13.01
N MET A 137 7.24 3.38 -12.16
CA MET A 137 6.95 4.55 -11.32
C MET A 137 6.70 4.10 -9.89
N ASN A 138 6.84 5.02 -8.92
CA ASN A 138 6.69 4.68 -7.50
C ASN A 138 5.21 4.52 -7.08
N SER A 139 4.27 5.11 -7.83
CA SER A 139 2.85 5.04 -7.51
C SER A 139 1.98 5.07 -8.77
N GLY A 140 0.73 4.61 -8.64
CA GLY A 140 -0.26 4.72 -9.71
C GLY A 140 -0.55 6.17 -10.12
N THR A 141 -0.53 7.09 -9.16
CA THR A 141 -0.67 8.54 -9.43
C THR A 141 0.45 9.08 -10.30
N GLU A 142 1.70 8.71 -10.04
CA GLU A 142 2.83 9.11 -10.88
C GLU A 142 2.76 8.48 -12.26
N ALA A 143 2.36 7.20 -12.35
CA ALA A 143 2.20 6.49 -13.60
C ALA A 143 1.12 7.15 -14.48
N THR A 144 -0.06 7.41 -13.92
CA THR A 144 -1.16 8.07 -14.67
C THR A 144 -0.82 9.51 -15.05
N SER A 145 -0.17 10.28 -14.16
CA SER A 145 0.31 11.63 -14.48
C SER A 145 1.30 11.61 -15.66
N THR A 146 2.24 10.67 -15.64
CA THR A 146 3.22 10.52 -16.71
C THR A 146 2.56 10.07 -18.02
N ALA A 147 1.60 9.13 -17.95
CA ALA A 147 0.84 8.68 -19.10
C ALA A 147 0.05 9.82 -19.77
N VAL A 148 -0.62 10.67 -18.98
CA VAL A 148 -1.33 11.85 -19.48
C VAL A 148 -0.38 12.83 -20.18
N ARG A 149 0.78 13.09 -19.58
CA ARG A 149 1.79 13.98 -20.17
C ARG A 149 2.33 13.41 -21.49
N LEU A 150 2.63 12.11 -21.52
CA LEU A 150 3.11 11.40 -22.70
C LEU A 150 2.07 11.45 -23.83
N ALA A 151 0.81 11.12 -23.51
CA ALA A 151 -0.29 11.15 -24.48
C ALA A 151 -0.48 12.55 -25.10
N ARG A 152 -0.45 13.59 -24.27
CA ARG A 152 -0.54 14.98 -24.75
C ARG A 152 0.66 15.36 -25.62
N GLY A 153 1.88 15.02 -25.19
CA GLY A 153 3.10 15.29 -25.95
C GLY A 153 3.15 14.60 -27.29
N ALA A 154 2.75 13.32 -27.33
CA ALA A 154 2.78 12.54 -28.56
C ALA A 154 1.67 12.90 -29.58
N THR A 155 0.51 13.39 -29.11
CA THR A 155 -0.65 13.66 -29.97
C THR A 155 -0.94 15.12 -30.21
N GLY A 156 -0.36 16.03 -29.43
CA GLY A 156 -0.72 17.46 -29.39
C GLY A 156 -2.11 17.75 -28.82
N ARG A 157 -2.87 16.72 -28.41
CA ARG A 157 -4.24 16.85 -27.90
C ARG A 157 -4.23 17.24 -26.43
N LYS A 158 -5.13 18.14 -26.03
CA LYS A 158 -5.23 18.65 -24.66
C LYS A 158 -6.23 17.88 -23.79
N ARG A 159 -7.33 17.41 -24.38
CA ARG A 159 -8.45 16.79 -23.67
C ARG A 159 -8.15 15.32 -23.36
N ILE A 160 -8.54 14.92 -22.14
CA ILE A 160 -8.50 13.54 -21.66
C ILE A 160 -9.91 13.12 -21.31
N ILE A 161 -10.32 11.92 -21.70
CA ILE A 161 -11.58 11.33 -21.31
C ILE A 161 -11.33 10.52 -20.04
N THR A 162 -12.15 10.75 -19.01
CA THR A 162 -12.15 10.00 -17.75
C THR A 162 -13.55 9.43 -17.51
N PHE A 163 -13.62 8.30 -16.80
CA PHE A 163 -14.91 7.73 -16.42
C PHE A 163 -15.36 8.28 -15.08
N ALA A 164 -16.61 8.79 -15.03
CA ALA A 164 -17.19 9.28 -13.80
C ALA A 164 -17.24 8.17 -12.74
N GLY A 165 -16.95 8.51 -11.50
CA GLY A 165 -16.94 7.57 -10.39
C GLY A 165 -15.69 6.72 -10.24
N ASN A 166 -14.76 6.73 -11.20
CA ASN A 166 -13.51 5.98 -11.12
C ASN A 166 -12.38 6.82 -10.51
N PHE A 167 -11.48 6.14 -9.79
CA PHE A 167 -10.26 6.77 -9.28
C PHE A 167 -9.11 6.59 -10.29
N HIS A 168 -8.58 7.70 -10.79
CA HIS A 168 -7.52 7.72 -11.81
C HIS A 168 -6.17 8.25 -11.28
N GLY A 169 -6.05 8.47 -10.00
CA GLY A 169 -4.87 9.06 -9.35
C GLY A 169 -5.21 10.38 -8.63
N ALA A 170 -4.29 10.84 -7.80
CA ALA A 170 -4.47 11.97 -6.90
C ALA A 170 -3.83 13.27 -7.43
N THR A 171 -3.82 13.49 -8.74
CA THR A 171 -3.43 14.78 -9.33
C THR A 171 -4.68 15.63 -9.59
N ASP A 172 -4.55 16.97 -9.53
CA ASP A 172 -5.66 17.90 -9.74
C ASP A 172 -6.42 17.61 -11.04
N ALA A 173 -5.69 17.30 -12.12
CA ALA A 173 -6.28 16.99 -13.42
C ALA A 173 -7.11 15.70 -13.43
N LEU A 174 -6.86 14.76 -12.52
CA LEU A 174 -7.51 13.44 -12.46
C LEU A 174 -8.51 13.34 -11.31
N LEU A 175 -8.44 14.22 -10.33
CA LEU A 175 -9.40 14.31 -9.23
C LEU A 175 -10.71 14.98 -9.62
N ALA A 176 -10.71 15.81 -10.63
CA ALA A 176 -11.88 16.62 -11.05
C ALA A 176 -13.14 15.80 -11.37
N ALA A 177 -13.02 14.49 -11.65
CA ALA A 177 -14.14 13.58 -11.87
C ALA A 177 -14.00 12.28 -11.05
N GLY A 178 -13.19 12.29 -9.99
CA GLY A 178 -12.84 11.10 -9.21
C GLY A 178 -13.98 10.55 -8.37
N GLY A 179 -14.04 9.22 -8.24
CA GLY A 179 -15.09 8.48 -7.54
C GLY A 179 -15.06 8.55 -6.01
N SER A 180 -14.05 9.13 -5.39
CA SER A 180 -14.09 9.40 -3.96
C SER A 180 -14.83 10.71 -3.74
N GLY A 181 -16.12 10.64 -3.39
CA GLY A 181 -17.05 11.77 -3.22
C GLY A 181 -16.64 12.84 -2.19
N ARG A 182 -15.40 12.82 -1.73
CA ARG A 182 -14.82 13.81 -0.81
C ARG A 182 -13.95 14.87 -1.49
N LEU A 183 -13.52 14.61 -2.73
CA LEU A 183 -12.65 15.53 -3.46
C LEU A 183 -13.41 16.35 -4.51
N GLN A 184 -14.73 16.14 -4.63
CA GLN A 184 -15.60 16.95 -5.49
C GLN A 184 -15.93 18.34 -4.90
N HIS A 185 -15.45 18.64 -3.70
CA HIS A 185 -15.74 19.90 -2.99
C HIS A 185 -14.50 20.76 -2.71
N LEU A 186 -13.38 20.47 -3.36
CA LEU A 186 -12.19 21.31 -3.33
C LEU A 186 -12.11 22.19 -4.58
#